data_c8cf286d844c365f3d183dc330506f8b
#
_entry.id   c8cf286d844c365f3d183dc330506f8b
#
_cell.length_a   1.000
_cell.length_b   1.000
_cell.length_c   1.000
_cell.angle_alpha   90.00
_cell.angle_beta   90.00
_cell.angle_gamma   90.00
#
_symmetry.space_group_name_H-M   'P 1'
#
loop_
_entity.id
_entity.type
_entity.pdbx_description
1 polymer ?
#
loop_
_entity_poly.entity_id
_entity_poly.type
_entity_poly.pdbx_seq_one_letter_code
_entity_poly.pdbx_strand_id
1 'polypeptide(L)'
;MIKLVISGGDSFTFGAELTSRPAAYNTPSPVSWAQLVANKFNAKHINTAMSGRSNSFIVRHVINTVHQALKHEYKPEEIFVQVMWTFVARQEIAINCNTQRLDSPWFSIDPYVCGDESESDWFKNIHVKTQNWKESRDAMHERYLINKDLGLVDYAKAYYRIVSDLHDTYTSLSEILSLQELLDYNSIRYMFTYVNKHVMNGLMHPEGRHIHWREKFTDSLHNFIKFDEWYKFPSDGKYVGFDDWAKFNKYEYATSHPLEKAHTDAAELIYDHISNIRW
;
A
#
# COMPACT_ATOMS: atom_id res chain seq x y z
N MET A 1 -10.45 23.81 -7.19
CA MET A 1 -10.38 22.75 -8.22
C MET A 1 -9.10 21.94 -7.96
N ILE A 2 -9.19 20.60 -7.92
CA ILE A 2 -8.02 19.73 -7.76
C ILE A 2 -7.17 19.81 -9.02
N LYS A 3 -5.87 20.05 -8.85
CA LYS A 3 -4.88 20.09 -9.93
C LYS A 3 -3.83 18.99 -9.82
N LEU A 4 -3.64 18.45 -8.60
CA LEU A 4 -2.70 17.38 -8.32
C LEU A 4 -3.37 16.31 -7.48
N VAL A 5 -3.28 15.05 -7.92
CA VAL A 5 -3.61 13.87 -7.12
C VAL A 5 -2.33 13.15 -6.76
N ILE A 6 -2.11 12.88 -5.48
CA ILE A 6 -1.00 12.09 -4.95
C ILE A 6 -1.56 10.78 -4.43
N SER A 7 -1.03 9.65 -4.91
CA SER A 7 -1.50 8.32 -4.50
C SER A 7 -0.42 7.56 -3.76
N GLY A 8 -0.78 7.00 -2.61
CA GLY A 8 0.03 6.08 -1.83
C GLY A 8 -0.61 4.69 -1.76
N GLY A 9 0.22 3.66 -1.63
CA GLY A 9 -0.26 2.29 -1.52
C GLY A 9 0.79 1.25 -1.90
N ASP A 10 0.33 0.02 -1.98
CA ASP A 10 1.14 -1.11 -2.41
C ASP A 10 0.84 -1.54 -3.86
N SER A 11 0.97 -2.84 -4.13
CA SER A 11 0.72 -3.43 -5.46
C SER A 11 -0.68 -3.15 -6.02
N PHE A 12 -1.69 -3.04 -5.17
CA PHE A 12 -3.07 -2.75 -5.60
C PHE A 12 -3.25 -1.32 -6.09
N THR A 13 -2.56 -0.35 -5.50
CA THR A 13 -2.55 1.04 -5.97
C THR A 13 -1.59 1.23 -7.15
N PHE A 14 -0.49 0.50 -7.14
CA PHE A 14 0.47 0.47 -8.24
C PHE A 14 -0.14 -0.08 -9.53
N GLY A 15 -1.13 -0.96 -9.43
CA GLY A 15 -1.72 -1.69 -10.54
C GLY A 15 -0.83 -2.83 -11.02
N ALA A 16 -0.32 -3.63 -10.06
CA ALA A 16 0.44 -4.83 -10.39
C ALA A 16 -0.42 -5.85 -11.16
N GLU A 17 0.23 -6.61 -12.02
CA GLU A 17 -0.39 -7.66 -12.85
C GLU A 17 -1.41 -7.16 -13.91
N LEU A 18 -1.65 -5.84 -14.04
CA LEU A 18 -2.48 -5.32 -15.13
C LEU A 18 -1.80 -5.50 -16.48
N THR A 19 -2.57 -5.89 -17.50
CA THR A 19 -2.05 -6.22 -18.85
C THR A 19 -1.52 -5.02 -19.59
N SER A 20 -2.10 -3.84 -19.34
CA SER A 20 -1.71 -2.56 -19.93
C SER A 20 -0.50 -1.91 -19.27
N ARG A 21 0.16 -2.62 -18.34
CA ARG A 21 1.33 -2.11 -17.66
C ARG A 21 2.49 -1.91 -18.64
N PRO A 22 3.17 -0.75 -18.63
CA PRO A 22 4.42 -0.58 -19.38
C PRO A 22 5.45 -1.62 -18.97
N ALA A 23 6.30 -2.03 -19.90
CA ALA A 23 7.37 -3.01 -19.66
C ALA A 23 8.36 -2.61 -18.55
N ALA A 24 8.42 -1.32 -18.19
CA ALA A 24 9.23 -0.84 -17.06
C ALA A 24 8.62 -1.26 -15.72
N TYR A 25 9.25 -2.19 -15.06
CA TYR A 25 8.84 -2.77 -13.76
C TYR A 25 8.54 -1.72 -12.67
N ASN A 26 9.16 -0.54 -12.75
CA ASN A 26 9.05 0.52 -11.75
C ASN A 26 8.00 1.60 -12.07
N THR A 27 7.19 1.41 -13.11
CA THR A 27 6.19 2.40 -13.50
C THR A 27 4.79 1.91 -13.12
N PRO A 28 4.01 2.69 -12.33
CA PRO A 28 2.63 2.36 -12.03
C PRO A 28 1.78 2.22 -13.29
N SER A 29 0.79 1.34 -13.25
CA SER A 29 -0.10 1.14 -14.39
C SER A 29 -0.96 2.38 -14.68
N PRO A 30 -1.06 2.81 -15.96
CA PRO A 30 -1.92 3.94 -16.34
C PRO A 30 -3.42 3.63 -16.24
N VAL A 31 -3.79 2.38 -15.99
CA VAL A 31 -5.17 1.93 -15.78
C VAL A 31 -5.42 1.43 -14.36
N SER A 32 -4.50 1.73 -13.43
CA SER A 32 -4.78 1.52 -12.00
C SER A 32 -5.93 2.42 -11.54
N TRP A 33 -6.71 1.97 -10.55
CA TRP A 33 -7.80 2.78 -9.98
C TRP A 33 -7.32 4.19 -9.60
N ALA A 34 -6.10 4.30 -9.06
CA ALA A 34 -5.52 5.54 -8.61
C ALA A 34 -5.28 6.53 -9.77
N GLN A 35 -4.77 6.06 -10.91
CA GLN A 35 -4.62 6.86 -12.10
C GLN A 35 -5.98 7.26 -12.70
N LEU A 36 -6.92 6.32 -12.72
CA LEU A 36 -8.25 6.57 -13.28
C LEU A 36 -9.03 7.62 -12.48
N VAL A 37 -8.92 7.64 -11.15
CA VAL A 37 -9.50 8.71 -10.32
C VAL A 37 -8.87 10.06 -10.65
N ALA A 38 -7.55 10.14 -10.79
CA ALA A 38 -6.86 11.37 -11.15
C ALA A 38 -7.32 11.91 -12.54
N ASN A 39 -7.51 11.00 -13.50
CA ASN A 39 -8.01 11.34 -14.83
C ASN A 39 -9.42 11.97 -14.75
N LYS A 40 -10.30 11.47 -13.87
CA LYS A 40 -11.64 12.04 -13.68
C LYS A 40 -11.62 13.46 -13.11
N PHE A 41 -10.63 13.79 -12.30
CA PHE A 41 -10.40 15.17 -11.86
C PHE A 41 -9.74 16.06 -12.92
N ASN A 42 -9.31 15.49 -14.04
CA ASN A 42 -8.45 16.16 -15.02
C ASN A 42 -7.21 16.77 -14.35
N ALA A 43 -6.63 16.06 -13.40
CA ALA A 43 -5.51 16.49 -12.57
C ALA A 43 -4.21 15.77 -12.95
N LYS A 44 -3.08 16.43 -12.70
CA LYS A 44 -1.77 15.75 -12.71
C LYS A 44 -1.77 14.65 -11.66
N HIS A 45 -1.15 13.53 -11.95
CA HIS A 45 -1.05 12.40 -11.02
C HIS A 45 0.39 12.10 -10.65
N ILE A 46 0.65 11.88 -9.37
CA ILE A 46 1.89 11.33 -8.85
C ILE A 46 1.53 10.07 -8.05
N ASN A 47 1.79 8.91 -8.62
CA ASN A 47 1.59 7.64 -7.94
C ASN A 47 2.90 7.20 -7.28
N THR A 48 2.95 7.24 -5.95
CA THR A 48 4.10 6.82 -5.14
C THR A 48 4.04 5.36 -4.72
N ALA A 49 2.97 4.65 -5.09
CA ALA A 49 2.78 3.25 -4.72
C ALA A 49 3.84 2.35 -5.37
N MET A 50 4.15 1.25 -4.69
CA MET A 50 5.06 0.23 -5.20
C MET A 50 4.69 -1.14 -4.60
N SER A 51 4.83 -2.21 -5.39
CA SER A 51 4.50 -3.56 -4.95
C SER A 51 5.29 -4.01 -3.73
N GLY A 52 4.60 -4.68 -2.78
CA GLY A 52 5.23 -5.25 -1.58
C GLY A 52 5.69 -4.25 -0.53
N ARG A 53 5.21 -2.99 -0.57
CA ARG A 53 5.64 -1.96 0.37
C ARG A 53 4.79 -1.93 1.63
N SER A 54 5.39 -1.42 2.72
CA SER A 54 4.81 -1.25 4.05
C SER A 54 4.06 0.07 4.19
N ASN A 55 3.31 0.23 5.29
CA ASN A 55 2.68 1.49 5.65
C ASN A 55 3.71 2.62 5.86
N SER A 56 4.86 2.32 6.46
CA SER A 56 5.97 3.28 6.63
C SER A 56 6.50 3.80 5.29
N PHE A 57 6.64 2.92 4.29
CA PHE A 57 7.00 3.33 2.93
C PHE A 57 5.95 4.29 2.35
N ILE A 58 4.67 3.94 2.47
CA ILE A 58 3.56 4.73 1.94
C ILE A 58 3.61 6.14 2.54
N VAL A 59 3.67 6.23 3.86
CA VAL A 59 3.69 7.51 4.59
C VAL A 59 4.89 8.35 4.19
N ARG A 60 6.09 7.78 4.22
CA ARG A 60 7.33 8.49 3.89
C ARG A 60 7.30 9.07 2.47
N HIS A 61 6.82 8.31 1.49
CA HIS A 61 6.74 8.76 0.10
C HIS A 61 5.64 9.78 -0.13
N VAL A 62 4.47 9.60 0.47
CA VAL A 62 3.37 10.57 0.36
C VAL A 62 3.74 11.89 1.02
N ILE A 63 4.28 11.87 2.25
CA ILE A 63 4.72 13.08 2.96
C ILE A 63 5.77 13.84 2.14
N ASN A 64 6.78 13.15 1.63
CA ASN A 64 7.81 13.80 0.82
C ASN A 64 7.21 14.43 -0.45
N THR A 65 6.30 13.74 -1.12
CA THR A 65 5.65 14.24 -2.34
C THR A 65 4.75 15.44 -2.05
N VAL A 66 3.97 15.40 -0.97
CA VAL A 66 3.16 16.53 -0.51
C VAL A 66 4.05 17.73 -0.20
N HIS A 67 5.16 17.53 0.55
CA HIS A 67 6.09 18.61 0.86
C HIS A 67 6.68 19.24 -0.41
N GLN A 68 7.09 18.44 -1.38
CA GLN A 68 7.62 18.96 -2.66
C GLN A 68 6.54 19.72 -3.45
N ALA A 69 5.31 19.21 -3.47
CA ALA A 69 4.20 19.88 -4.14
C ALA A 69 3.92 21.27 -3.53
N LEU A 70 3.82 21.35 -2.20
CA LEU A 70 3.60 22.61 -1.48
C LEU A 70 4.75 23.60 -1.65
N LYS A 71 5.99 23.13 -1.68
CA LYS A 71 7.16 23.98 -1.83
C LYS A 71 7.27 24.65 -3.20
N HIS A 72 6.80 23.97 -4.25
CA HIS A 72 7.18 24.37 -5.60
C HIS A 72 6.03 24.87 -6.48
N GLU A 73 4.81 24.35 -6.37
CA GLU A 73 3.83 24.58 -7.41
C GLU A 73 2.37 24.70 -6.96
N TYR A 74 1.95 24.03 -5.87
CA TYR A 74 0.53 23.82 -5.58
C TYR A 74 0.12 24.45 -4.25
N LYS A 75 -1.09 24.96 -4.19
CA LYS A 75 -1.75 25.34 -2.94
C LYS A 75 -2.40 24.11 -2.30
N PRO A 76 -2.57 24.06 -0.96
CA PRO A 76 -3.19 22.92 -0.28
C PRO A 76 -4.53 22.51 -0.89
N GLU A 77 -5.41 23.48 -1.20
CA GLU A 77 -6.72 23.22 -1.77
C GLU A 77 -6.71 22.68 -3.21
N GLU A 78 -5.55 22.71 -3.88
CA GLU A 78 -5.35 22.17 -5.22
C GLU A 78 -4.84 20.71 -5.20
N ILE A 79 -4.45 20.22 -4.03
CA ILE A 79 -3.93 18.87 -3.82
C ILE A 79 -5.04 17.97 -3.28
N PHE A 80 -5.09 16.74 -3.78
CA PHE A 80 -5.86 15.65 -3.23
C PHE A 80 -4.96 14.45 -2.99
N VAL A 81 -5.02 13.87 -1.78
CA VAL A 81 -4.23 12.68 -1.42
C VAL A 81 -5.16 11.47 -1.30
N GLN A 82 -4.83 10.38 -1.98
CA GLN A 82 -5.55 9.11 -1.85
C GLN A 82 -4.59 8.00 -1.44
N VAL A 83 -4.92 7.27 -0.38
CA VAL A 83 -4.08 6.20 0.14
C VAL A 83 -4.88 4.93 0.34
N MET A 84 -4.33 3.82 -0.17
CA MET A 84 -4.80 2.48 0.15
C MET A 84 -3.79 1.83 1.09
N TRP A 85 -4.19 1.65 2.36
CA TRP A 85 -3.34 1.07 3.39
C TRP A 85 -3.14 -0.43 3.18
N THR A 86 -1.95 -0.90 3.52
CA THR A 86 -1.50 -2.28 3.33
C THR A 86 -1.33 -3.03 4.66
N PHE A 87 -0.86 -4.26 4.60
CA PHE A 87 -0.74 -5.17 5.73
C PHE A 87 0.21 -4.64 6.81
N VAL A 88 -0.23 -4.68 8.06
CA VAL A 88 0.54 -4.19 9.22
C VAL A 88 1.85 -4.95 9.46
N ALA A 89 1.89 -6.22 9.10
CA ALA A 89 3.08 -7.05 9.23
C ALA A 89 4.22 -6.68 8.24
N ARG A 90 3.96 -5.82 7.26
CA ARG A 90 5.02 -5.31 6.39
C ARG A 90 5.75 -4.16 7.07
N GLN A 91 7.05 -4.32 7.25
CA GLN A 91 7.88 -3.32 7.89
C GLN A 91 8.93 -2.77 6.93
N GLU A 92 9.45 -1.59 7.21
CA GLU A 92 10.51 -0.97 6.43
C GLU A 92 11.72 -0.68 7.30
N ILE A 93 12.89 -1.01 6.79
CA ILE A 93 14.18 -0.73 7.45
C ILE A 93 15.11 -0.01 6.49
N ALA A 94 15.95 0.87 7.03
CA ALA A 94 17.07 1.43 6.32
C ALA A 94 18.34 0.66 6.68
N ILE A 95 19.07 0.19 5.69
CA ILE A 95 20.32 -0.52 5.91
C ILE A 95 21.52 0.34 5.54
N ASN A 96 22.60 0.17 6.27
CA ASN A 96 23.89 0.74 5.92
C ASN A 96 24.55 -0.13 4.85
N CYS A 97 24.29 0.17 3.59
CA CYS A 97 24.92 -0.54 2.50
C CYS A 97 25.64 0.43 1.56
N ASN A 98 26.93 0.16 1.33
CA ASN A 98 27.78 0.87 0.38
C ASN A 98 27.69 0.25 -1.03
N THR A 99 26.55 -0.35 -1.40
CA THR A 99 26.46 -1.06 -2.66
C THR A 99 25.85 -0.18 -3.74
N GLN A 100 26.56 0.01 -4.83
CA GLN A 100 26.06 0.62 -6.08
C GLN A 100 24.92 -0.21 -6.73
N ARG A 101 24.52 -1.34 -6.11
CA ARG A 101 23.48 -2.25 -6.61
C ARG A 101 22.05 -1.86 -6.18
N LEU A 102 21.90 -0.87 -5.31
CA LEU A 102 20.63 -0.55 -4.72
C LEU A 102 20.24 0.90 -4.97
N ASP A 103 19.09 1.11 -5.57
CA ASP A 103 18.52 2.43 -5.83
C ASP A 103 18.08 3.15 -4.56
N SER A 104 18.01 2.44 -3.43
CA SER A 104 17.54 2.96 -2.14
C SER A 104 18.10 2.15 -0.98
N PRO A 105 18.48 2.79 0.14
CA PRO A 105 18.86 2.08 1.37
C PRO A 105 17.66 1.49 2.12
N TRP A 106 16.43 1.76 1.68
CA TRP A 106 15.20 1.35 2.34
C TRP A 106 14.63 0.05 1.77
N PHE A 107 14.35 -0.89 2.66
CA PHE A 107 13.81 -2.21 2.33
C PHE A 107 12.53 -2.48 3.09
N SER A 108 11.52 -2.96 2.37
CA SER A 108 10.36 -3.56 3.02
C SER A 108 10.64 -5.03 3.26
N ILE A 109 10.40 -5.47 4.49
CA ILE A 109 10.37 -6.87 4.89
C ILE A 109 8.93 -7.27 5.13
N ASP A 110 8.60 -8.51 4.80
CA ASP A 110 7.30 -9.11 5.09
C ASP A 110 7.48 -10.59 5.48
N PRO A 111 6.48 -11.22 6.12
CA PRO A 111 6.59 -12.62 6.54
C PRO A 111 6.82 -13.59 5.38
N TYR A 112 6.40 -13.25 4.18
CA TYR A 112 6.53 -14.12 2.99
C TYR A 112 7.94 -14.10 2.41
N VAL A 113 8.68 -13.01 2.58
CA VAL A 113 10.08 -12.90 2.10
C VAL A 113 11.04 -13.71 2.97
N CYS A 114 10.59 -14.12 4.16
CA CYS A 114 11.37 -14.87 5.14
C CYS A 114 11.37 -16.38 4.92
N GLY A 115 10.63 -16.87 3.93
CA GLY A 115 10.44 -18.29 3.70
C GLY A 115 11.72 -19.06 3.44
N ASP A 116 11.66 -20.37 3.73
CA ASP A 116 12.72 -21.33 3.42
C ASP A 116 12.97 -21.40 1.91
N GLU A 117 14.07 -22.02 1.50
CA GLU A 117 14.38 -22.31 0.09
C GLU A 117 13.23 -23.02 -0.65
N SER A 118 12.34 -23.72 0.09
CA SER A 118 11.09 -24.27 -0.43
C SER A 118 10.10 -23.20 -0.94
N GLU A 119 10.15 -21.97 -0.45
CA GLU A 119 9.34 -20.86 -1.00
C GLU A 119 9.93 -20.27 -2.28
N SER A 120 11.20 -20.53 -2.57
CA SER A 120 11.72 -20.32 -3.93
C SER A 120 10.95 -21.17 -4.95
N ASP A 121 10.36 -22.28 -4.52
CA ASP A 121 9.47 -23.11 -5.32
C ASP A 121 8.10 -22.46 -5.54
N TRP A 122 7.62 -21.61 -4.63
CA TRP A 122 6.44 -20.78 -4.89
C TRP A 122 6.64 -19.88 -6.11
N PHE A 123 7.77 -19.19 -6.20
CA PHE A 123 8.13 -18.39 -7.39
C PHE A 123 8.30 -19.24 -8.66
N LYS A 124 8.77 -20.49 -8.53
CA LYS A 124 8.92 -21.42 -9.67
C LYS A 124 7.59 -22.01 -10.14
N ASN A 125 6.65 -22.21 -9.22
CA ASN A 125 5.38 -22.90 -9.47
C ASN A 125 4.21 -21.96 -9.75
N ILE A 126 4.39 -20.64 -9.69
CA ILE A 126 3.37 -19.70 -10.14
C ILE A 126 3.11 -19.92 -11.63
N HIS A 127 1.90 -20.34 -11.96
CA HIS A 127 1.44 -20.43 -13.33
C HIS A 127 1.43 -19.03 -13.96
N VAL A 128 2.44 -18.76 -14.78
CA VAL A 128 2.62 -17.51 -15.49
C VAL A 128 1.56 -17.40 -16.59
N LYS A 129 0.54 -16.60 -16.36
CA LYS A 129 -0.54 -16.39 -17.34
C LYS A 129 -0.14 -15.39 -18.45
N THR A 130 0.87 -14.55 -18.23
CA THR A 130 1.29 -13.51 -19.17
C THR A 130 2.83 -13.38 -19.26
N GLN A 131 3.33 -12.92 -20.40
CA GLN A 131 4.76 -12.66 -20.61
C GLN A 131 5.31 -11.65 -19.60
N ASN A 132 4.57 -10.58 -19.31
CA ASN A 132 4.96 -9.54 -18.36
C ASN A 132 5.12 -10.08 -16.93
N TRP A 133 4.39 -11.13 -16.59
CA TRP A 133 4.51 -11.78 -15.29
C TRP A 133 5.80 -12.56 -15.13
N LYS A 134 6.28 -13.21 -16.20
CA LYS A 134 7.56 -13.92 -16.20
C LYS A 134 8.72 -12.96 -15.90
N GLU A 135 8.73 -11.80 -16.54
CA GLU A 135 9.74 -10.75 -16.30
C GLU A 135 9.67 -10.22 -14.88
N SER A 136 8.46 -10.01 -14.35
CA SER A 136 8.25 -9.62 -12.96
C SER A 136 8.77 -10.66 -11.97
N ARG A 137 8.52 -11.94 -12.23
CA ARG A 137 8.99 -13.05 -11.39
C ARG A 137 10.52 -13.11 -11.37
N ASP A 138 11.14 -13.00 -12.55
CA ASP A 138 12.59 -13.08 -12.67
C ASP A 138 13.26 -11.90 -11.93
N ALA A 139 12.70 -10.69 -12.03
CA ALA A 139 13.13 -9.52 -11.27
C ALA A 139 12.92 -9.67 -9.75
N MET A 140 11.82 -10.29 -9.32
CA MET A 140 11.57 -10.58 -7.89
C MET A 140 12.57 -11.62 -7.36
N HIS A 141 12.90 -12.64 -8.15
CA HIS A 141 13.88 -13.64 -7.78
C HIS A 141 15.28 -13.03 -7.65
N GLU A 142 15.70 -12.21 -8.61
CA GLU A 142 16.97 -11.48 -8.54
C GLU A 142 17.03 -10.60 -7.29
N ARG A 143 15.95 -9.89 -6.98
CA ARG A 143 15.85 -9.08 -5.76
C ARG A 143 15.94 -9.92 -4.48
N TYR A 144 15.34 -11.11 -4.47
CA TYR A 144 15.47 -12.05 -3.35
C TYR A 144 16.93 -12.46 -3.14
N LEU A 145 17.66 -12.79 -4.20
CA LEU A 145 19.08 -13.15 -4.11
C LEU A 145 19.92 -11.99 -3.55
N ILE A 146 19.67 -10.77 -4.00
CA ILE A 146 20.31 -9.57 -3.45
C ILE A 146 19.98 -9.41 -1.96
N ASN A 147 18.74 -9.57 -1.56
CA ASN A 147 18.33 -9.49 -0.16
C ASN A 147 18.99 -10.57 0.70
N LYS A 148 19.15 -11.80 0.18
CA LYS A 148 19.83 -12.89 0.87
C LYS A 148 21.33 -12.57 1.06
N ASP A 149 21.99 -12.08 0.02
CA ASP A 149 23.40 -11.69 0.09
C ASP A 149 23.67 -10.54 1.08
N LEU A 150 22.67 -9.67 1.28
CA LEU A 150 22.73 -8.57 2.24
C LEU A 150 22.34 -8.98 3.68
N GLY A 151 22.02 -10.26 3.92
CA GLY A 151 21.58 -10.75 5.23
C GLY A 151 20.14 -10.30 5.62
N LEU A 152 19.38 -9.71 4.70
CA LEU A 152 18.03 -9.21 4.98
C LEU A 152 17.03 -10.33 5.25
N VAL A 153 17.23 -11.50 4.63
CA VAL A 153 16.39 -12.69 4.88
C VAL A 153 16.56 -13.17 6.30
N ASP A 154 17.80 -13.24 6.81
CA ASP A 154 18.09 -13.66 8.17
C ASP A 154 17.59 -12.62 9.19
N TYR A 155 17.74 -11.34 8.88
CA TYR A 155 17.16 -10.26 9.69
C TYR A 155 15.64 -10.40 9.78
N ALA A 156 14.96 -10.57 8.66
CA ALA A 156 13.51 -10.71 8.63
C ALA A 156 13.04 -11.95 9.41
N LYS A 157 13.70 -13.09 9.27
CA LYS A 157 13.44 -14.30 10.10
C LYS A 157 13.58 -14.00 11.59
N ALA A 158 14.62 -13.29 11.99
CA ALA A 158 14.81 -12.90 13.38
C ALA A 158 13.74 -11.91 13.86
N TYR A 159 13.40 -10.92 13.02
CA TYR A 159 12.36 -9.93 13.29
C TYR A 159 11.03 -10.61 13.60
N TYR A 160 10.47 -11.39 12.69
CA TYR A 160 9.16 -12.02 12.85
C TYR A 160 9.11 -13.14 13.92
N ARG A 161 10.28 -13.62 14.37
CA ARG A 161 10.35 -14.52 15.52
C ARG A 161 10.26 -13.78 16.87
N ILE A 162 10.71 -12.53 16.94
CA ILE A 162 10.89 -11.77 18.18
C ILE A 162 9.83 -10.69 18.33
N VAL A 163 9.51 -9.98 17.25
CA VAL A 163 8.60 -8.86 17.27
C VAL A 163 7.15 -9.34 17.31
N SER A 164 6.33 -8.68 18.09
CA SER A 164 4.90 -9.02 18.24
C SER A 164 4.03 -8.24 17.26
N ASP A 165 2.87 -8.80 16.92
CA ASP A 165 1.85 -8.12 16.11
C ASP A 165 1.41 -6.78 16.72
N LEU A 166 1.52 -6.63 18.06
CA LEU A 166 1.23 -5.37 18.74
C LEU A 166 2.21 -4.26 18.30
N HIS A 167 3.49 -4.57 18.14
CA HIS A 167 4.49 -3.62 17.65
C HIS A 167 4.18 -3.19 16.21
N ASP A 168 3.86 -4.14 15.34
CA ASP A 168 3.55 -3.89 13.94
C ASP A 168 2.27 -3.05 13.80
N THR A 169 1.25 -3.34 14.61
CA THR A 169 0.02 -2.56 14.69
C THR A 169 0.31 -1.15 15.19
N TYR A 170 1.05 -1.00 16.30
CA TYR A 170 1.40 0.31 16.86
C TYR A 170 2.16 1.17 15.84
N THR A 171 3.14 0.59 15.17
CA THR A 171 3.92 1.27 14.13
C THR A 171 3.01 1.73 13.00
N SER A 172 2.17 0.85 12.46
CA SER A 172 1.24 1.19 11.37
C SER A 172 0.24 2.28 11.79
N LEU A 173 -0.33 2.20 13.00
CA LEU A 173 -1.25 3.24 13.49
C LEU A 173 -0.55 4.59 13.66
N SER A 174 0.67 4.60 14.19
CA SER A 174 1.46 5.83 14.36
C SER A 174 1.77 6.49 13.01
N GLU A 175 2.12 5.70 12.01
CA GLU A 175 2.38 6.15 10.64
C GLU A 175 1.11 6.72 9.99
N ILE A 176 -0.01 6.03 10.11
CA ILE A 176 -1.31 6.48 9.59
C ILE A 176 -1.70 7.82 10.23
N LEU A 177 -1.62 7.91 11.56
CA LEU A 177 -1.93 9.14 12.30
C LEU A 177 -1.01 10.28 11.87
N SER A 178 0.29 10.03 11.73
CA SER A 178 1.25 11.05 11.32
C SER A 178 0.91 11.63 9.94
N LEU A 179 0.49 10.81 9.00
CA LEU A 179 0.04 11.30 7.69
C LEU A 179 -1.29 12.05 7.79
N GLN A 180 -2.26 11.51 8.52
CA GLN A 180 -3.56 12.16 8.74
C GLN A 180 -3.37 13.57 9.31
N GLU A 181 -2.62 13.69 10.41
CA GLU A 181 -2.36 14.97 11.08
C GLU A 181 -1.65 15.97 10.18
N LEU A 182 -0.68 15.51 9.37
CA LEU A 182 0.01 16.37 8.40
C LEU A 182 -0.96 16.92 7.35
N LEU A 183 -1.85 16.09 6.84
CA LEU A 183 -2.84 16.48 5.83
C LEU A 183 -3.88 17.43 6.43
N ASP A 184 -4.40 17.14 7.61
CA ASP A 184 -5.35 17.99 8.34
C ASP A 184 -4.73 19.35 8.67
N TYR A 185 -3.51 19.36 9.22
CA TYR A 185 -2.79 20.61 9.56
C TYR A 185 -2.60 21.52 8.34
N ASN A 186 -2.34 20.94 7.18
CA ASN A 186 -2.16 21.71 5.94
C ASN A 186 -3.48 21.95 5.19
N SER A 187 -4.64 21.51 5.72
CA SER A 187 -5.94 21.61 5.05
C SER A 187 -5.95 20.97 3.66
N ILE A 188 -5.22 19.88 3.50
CA ILE A 188 -5.18 19.08 2.27
C ILE A 188 -6.28 18.02 2.33
N ARG A 189 -7.10 17.98 1.29
CA ARG A 189 -8.15 16.96 1.17
C ARG A 189 -7.57 15.58 0.92
N TYR A 190 -8.10 14.57 1.57
CA TYR A 190 -7.64 13.20 1.38
C TYR A 190 -8.75 12.16 1.51
N MET A 191 -8.48 10.98 1.00
CA MET A 191 -9.29 9.78 1.18
C MET A 191 -8.37 8.61 1.54
N PHE A 192 -8.68 7.93 2.62
CA PHE A 192 -8.05 6.68 3.00
C PHE A 192 -8.98 5.50 2.71
N THR A 193 -8.39 4.40 2.29
CA THR A 193 -9.03 3.10 2.11
C THR A 193 -8.00 2.01 2.42
N TYR A 194 -8.34 0.76 2.22
CA TYR A 194 -7.45 -0.37 2.56
C TYR A 194 -7.63 -1.54 1.58
N VAL A 195 -6.62 -2.40 1.52
CA VAL A 195 -6.60 -3.52 0.58
C VAL A 195 -7.72 -4.51 0.88
N ASN A 196 -7.80 -5.04 2.11
CA ASN A 196 -8.81 -6.02 2.49
C ASN A 196 -9.07 -6.06 4.01
N LYS A 197 -9.99 -6.91 4.43
CA LYS A 197 -10.39 -7.08 5.84
C LYS A 197 -9.23 -7.44 6.77
N HIS A 198 -8.19 -8.13 6.27
CA HIS A 198 -7.03 -8.49 7.11
C HIS A 198 -6.21 -7.27 7.50
N VAL A 199 -6.16 -6.24 6.63
CA VAL A 199 -5.53 -4.95 6.97
C VAL A 199 -6.29 -4.30 8.13
N MET A 200 -7.62 -4.19 8.02
CA MET A 200 -8.44 -3.61 9.09
C MET A 200 -8.40 -4.42 10.37
N ASN A 201 -8.47 -5.75 10.27
CA ASN A 201 -8.34 -6.61 11.44
C ASN A 201 -6.98 -6.41 12.13
N GLY A 202 -5.89 -6.36 11.38
CA GLY A 202 -4.56 -6.10 11.92
C GLY A 202 -4.43 -4.73 12.59
N LEU A 203 -5.09 -3.70 12.06
CA LEU A 203 -5.12 -2.37 12.66
C LEU A 203 -6.01 -2.30 13.92
N MET A 204 -7.18 -2.95 13.89
CA MET A 204 -8.19 -2.84 14.95
C MET A 204 -8.03 -3.89 16.06
N HIS A 205 -7.56 -5.07 15.68
CA HIS A 205 -7.46 -6.23 16.58
C HIS A 205 -6.15 -6.96 16.30
N PRO A 206 -5.01 -6.50 16.87
CA PRO A 206 -3.75 -7.23 16.74
C PRO A 206 -3.96 -8.67 17.23
N GLU A 207 -3.91 -9.62 16.30
CA GLU A 207 -4.01 -11.04 16.57
C GLU A 207 -2.66 -11.49 17.14
N GLY A 208 -2.57 -11.68 18.44
CA GLY A 208 -1.36 -12.20 19.06
C GLY A 208 -1.70 -12.97 20.34
N ARG A 209 -0.79 -13.87 20.75
CA ARG A 209 -0.87 -14.61 22.00
C ARG A 209 -0.94 -13.71 23.25
N HIS A 210 -0.88 -12.40 23.06
CA HIS A 210 -0.76 -11.36 24.08
C HIS A 210 -1.96 -10.41 24.14
N ILE A 211 -3.17 -10.87 23.81
CA ILE A 211 -4.45 -10.12 23.94
C ILE A 211 -4.61 -9.46 25.33
N HIS A 212 -3.91 -9.97 26.35
CA HIS A 212 -3.91 -9.41 27.71
C HIS A 212 -3.07 -8.13 27.87
N TRP A 213 -2.25 -7.79 26.89
CA TRP A 213 -1.39 -6.60 26.89
C TRP A 213 -1.87 -5.55 25.89
N ARG A 214 -3.19 -5.33 25.79
CA ARG A 214 -3.69 -4.16 25.09
C ARG A 214 -3.11 -2.92 25.76
N GLU A 215 -2.07 -2.39 25.15
CA GLU A 215 -1.49 -1.17 25.65
C GLU A 215 -2.46 -0.02 25.44
N LYS A 216 -2.65 0.79 26.48
CA LYS A 216 -3.46 2.02 26.41
C LYS A 216 -3.08 2.95 25.23
N PHE A 217 -1.86 2.79 24.70
CA PHE A 217 -1.37 3.57 23.57
C PHE A 217 -2.01 3.22 22.23
N THR A 218 -2.29 1.93 21.96
CA THR A 218 -3.02 1.56 20.74
C THR A 218 -4.46 2.04 20.80
N ASP A 219 -5.11 1.98 21.95
CA ASP A 219 -6.45 2.50 22.13
C ASP A 219 -6.50 4.03 21.91
N SER A 220 -5.49 4.76 22.35
CA SER A 220 -5.38 6.20 22.10
C SER A 220 -5.21 6.51 20.62
N LEU A 221 -4.34 5.77 19.90
CA LEU A 221 -4.15 5.94 18.45
C LEU A 221 -5.45 5.65 17.69
N HIS A 222 -6.19 4.60 18.05
CA HIS A 222 -7.49 4.29 17.45
C HIS A 222 -8.49 5.44 17.59
N ASN A 223 -8.50 6.15 18.73
CA ASN A 223 -9.41 7.25 18.97
C ASN A 223 -9.06 8.51 18.15
N PHE A 224 -7.81 8.69 17.73
CA PHE A 224 -7.38 9.83 16.93
C PHE A 224 -7.46 9.58 15.43
N ILE A 225 -7.40 8.33 14.99
CA ILE A 225 -7.54 7.99 13.58
C ILE A 225 -9.01 7.99 13.18
N LYS A 226 -9.34 8.71 12.12
CA LYS A 226 -10.72 8.90 11.63
C LYS A 226 -11.22 7.71 10.80
N PHE A 227 -11.18 6.49 11.35
CA PHE A 227 -11.57 5.27 10.63
C PHE A 227 -12.98 5.30 10.04
N ASP A 228 -13.90 6.06 10.63
CA ASP A 228 -15.27 6.19 10.15
C ASP A 228 -15.34 6.98 8.84
N GLU A 229 -14.38 7.86 8.58
CA GLU A 229 -14.25 8.65 7.35
C GLU A 229 -13.55 7.87 6.23
N TRP A 230 -12.99 6.69 6.52
CA TRP A 230 -12.32 5.89 5.49
C TRP A 230 -13.32 5.36 4.47
N TYR A 231 -12.95 5.44 3.20
CA TYR A 231 -13.74 4.86 2.14
C TYR A 231 -13.78 3.33 2.26
N LYS A 232 -14.99 2.79 2.27
CA LYS A 232 -15.28 1.35 2.33
C LYS A 232 -16.03 0.97 1.05
N PHE A 233 -15.54 -0.03 0.35
CA PHE A 233 -16.20 -0.48 -0.87
C PHE A 233 -17.57 -1.10 -0.54
N PRO A 234 -18.59 -0.90 -1.41
CA PRO A 234 -19.95 -1.39 -1.16
C PRO A 234 -20.00 -2.91 -1.16
N SER A 235 -20.50 -3.49 -0.08
CA SER A 235 -20.68 -4.94 0.11
C SER A 235 -21.69 -5.18 1.24
N ASP A 236 -22.19 -6.41 1.34
CA ASP A 236 -23.02 -6.88 2.46
C ASP A 236 -22.21 -7.08 3.76
N GLY A 237 -20.89 -6.91 3.73
CA GLY A 237 -19.98 -7.08 4.86
C GLY A 237 -19.67 -5.79 5.60
N LYS A 238 -19.23 -5.92 6.88
CA LYS A 238 -18.94 -4.77 7.75
C LYS A 238 -17.69 -3.98 7.35
N TYR A 239 -16.69 -4.64 6.81
CA TYR A 239 -15.42 -4.03 6.42
C TYR A 239 -14.97 -4.65 5.10
N VAL A 240 -15.05 -3.88 4.04
CA VAL A 240 -14.69 -4.35 2.71
C VAL A 240 -13.67 -3.42 2.11
N GLY A 241 -12.46 -3.94 1.95
CA GLY A 241 -11.41 -3.31 1.18
C GLY A 241 -11.56 -3.61 -0.31
N PHE A 242 -10.64 -3.08 -1.10
CA PHE A 242 -10.66 -3.22 -2.56
C PHE A 242 -10.61 -4.68 -3.02
N ASP A 243 -9.73 -5.49 -2.43
CA ASP A 243 -9.56 -6.91 -2.79
C ASP A 243 -10.77 -7.75 -2.40
N ASP A 244 -11.34 -7.54 -1.19
CA ASP A 244 -12.56 -8.24 -0.77
C ASP A 244 -13.75 -7.89 -1.68
N TRP A 245 -13.91 -6.61 -2.02
CA TRP A 245 -14.95 -6.14 -2.91
C TRP A 245 -14.80 -6.73 -4.31
N ALA A 246 -13.59 -6.78 -4.82
CA ALA A 246 -13.34 -7.37 -6.13
C ALA A 246 -13.65 -8.87 -6.15
N LYS A 247 -13.30 -9.61 -5.10
CA LYS A 247 -13.65 -11.03 -4.94
C LYS A 247 -15.15 -11.25 -4.82
N PHE A 248 -15.82 -10.45 -4.00
CA PHE A 248 -17.28 -10.52 -3.80
C PHE A 248 -18.03 -10.34 -5.13
N ASN A 249 -17.62 -9.37 -5.93
CA ASN A 249 -18.21 -9.09 -7.24
C ASN A 249 -17.70 -10.00 -8.36
N LYS A 250 -16.86 -11.00 -8.04
CA LYS A 250 -16.34 -12.00 -8.99
C LYS A 250 -15.57 -11.39 -10.17
N TYR A 251 -14.86 -10.30 -9.91
CA TYR A 251 -13.96 -9.75 -10.92
C TYR A 251 -12.86 -10.74 -11.29
N GLU A 252 -12.36 -10.61 -12.50
CA GLU A 252 -11.25 -11.42 -13.00
C GLU A 252 -9.95 -11.07 -12.26
N TYR A 253 -9.16 -12.09 -12.00
CA TYR A 253 -7.87 -11.98 -11.32
C TYR A 253 -6.75 -12.53 -12.22
N ALA A 254 -5.58 -11.89 -12.14
CA ALA A 254 -4.34 -12.50 -12.59
C ALA A 254 -3.93 -13.60 -11.59
N THR A 255 -2.79 -13.50 -10.94
CA THR A 255 -2.41 -14.46 -9.89
C THR A 255 -2.97 -14.05 -8.53
N SER A 256 -2.79 -12.79 -8.14
CA SER A 256 -3.14 -12.29 -6.81
C SER A 256 -3.88 -10.94 -6.83
N HIS A 257 -3.94 -10.27 -7.97
CA HIS A 257 -4.57 -8.95 -8.08
C HIS A 257 -5.75 -8.98 -9.06
N PRO A 258 -6.80 -8.19 -8.79
CA PRO A 258 -7.91 -8.01 -9.73
C PRO A 258 -7.43 -7.27 -11.00
N LEU A 259 -8.06 -7.57 -12.12
CA LEU A 259 -7.72 -6.98 -13.43
C LEU A 259 -8.46 -5.66 -13.70
N GLU A 260 -8.27 -5.12 -14.90
CA GLU A 260 -8.63 -3.76 -15.32
C GLU A 260 -10.09 -3.37 -15.02
N LYS A 261 -11.03 -4.30 -15.18
CA LYS A 261 -12.45 -4.01 -14.95
C LYS A 261 -12.71 -3.63 -13.49
N ALA A 262 -12.09 -4.33 -12.53
CA ALA A 262 -12.20 -3.99 -11.11
C ALA A 262 -11.61 -2.61 -10.82
N HIS A 263 -10.46 -2.29 -11.41
CA HIS A 263 -9.83 -0.98 -11.25
C HIS A 263 -10.69 0.15 -11.82
N THR A 264 -11.32 -0.08 -12.97
CA THR A 264 -12.22 0.90 -13.61
C THR A 264 -13.44 1.16 -12.72
N ASP A 265 -14.12 0.12 -12.29
CA ASP A 265 -15.33 0.26 -11.47
C ASP A 265 -15.01 0.82 -10.08
N ALA A 266 -13.87 0.46 -9.48
CA ALA A 266 -13.40 1.06 -8.24
C ALA A 266 -13.15 2.56 -8.39
N ALA A 267 -12.57 2.99 -9.52
CA ALA A 267 -12.34 4.41 -9.78
C ALA A 267 -13.65 5.21 -9.92
N GLU A 268 -14.69 4.63 -10.53
CA GLU A 268 -16.03 5.24 -10.57
C GLU A 268 -16.58 5.45 -9.16
N LEU A 269 -16.61 4.37 -8.37
CA LEU A 269 -17.15 4.39 -7.00
C LEU A 269 -16.41 5.39 -6.11
N ILE A 270 -15.08 5.42 -6.19
CA ILE A 270 -14.24 6.33 -5.40
C ILE A 270 -14.49 7.78 -5.84
N TYR A 271 -14.52 8.04 -7.14
CA TYR A 271 -14.75 9.39 -7.67
C TYR A 271 -16.13 9.92 -7.27
N ASP A 272 -17.17 9.09 -7.38
CA ASP A 272 -18.53 9.46 -6.96
C ASP A 272 -18.56 9.77 -5.45
N HIS A 273 -17.90 8.96 -4.63
CA HIS A 273 -17.79 9.22 -3.19
C HIS A 273 -17.13 10.58 -2.92
N ILE A 274 -15.94 10.82 -3.48
CA ILE A 274 -15.19 12.07 -3.29
C ILE A 274 -15.99 13.30 -3.75
N SER A 275 -16.69 13.17 -4.87
CA SER A 275 -17.47 14.27 -5.45
C SER A 275 -18.70 14.65 -4.60
N ASN A 276 -19.19 13.72 -3.78
CA ASN A 276 -20.34 13.92 -2.90
C ASN A 276 -19.96 14.39 -1.49
N ILE A 277 -18.68 14.34 -1.11
CA ILE A 277 -18.22 14.87 0.18
C ILE A 277 -18.22 16.40 0.13
N ARG A 278 -18.88 17.02 1.10
CA ARG A 278 -18.75 18.47 1.34
C ARG A 278 -17.49 18.68 2.18
N TRP A 279 -16.45 19.09 1.51
CA TRP A 279 -15.15 19.42 2.11
C TRP A 279 -15.17 20.77 2.83
#